data_dcd9db6e72c182d053451148ae419b58
#
_entry.id   dcd9db6e72c182d053451148ae419b58
#
_cell.length_a   1.000
_cell.length_b   1.000
_cell.length_c   1.000
_cell.angle_alpha   90.00
_cell.angle_beta   90.00
_cell.angle_gamma   90.00
#
_symmetry.space_group_name_H-M   'P 1'
#
loop_
_entity.id
_entity.type
_entity.pdbx_description
1 polymer ?
#
loop_
_entity_poly.entity_id
_entity_poly.type
_entity_poly.pdbx_seq_one_letter_code
_entity_poly.pdbx_strand_id
1 'polypeptide(L)'
;MCIRDSAHSDHLDGFVDKGKPAFANAQIYLLQEEYDFWREASPDFSKSKRDKKPLSYMIDIVRNNFEILKDQLVIAEDGQTCFHGAVTILAAPGHTDGHACFEIRSGSESLIHLSDVVHHHVLMFENADWTVAMDHDPETAVKTRQKLYKEMANEKTRAFGFHLPWPGLGTVVPLSLIL
;
A
#
# COMPACT_ATOMS: atom_id res chain seq x y z
N MET A 1 2.14 -9.92 14.58
CA MET A 1 2.82 -9.43 13.36
C MET A 1 1.79 -8.70 12.53
N CYS A 2 2.10 -7.51 12.04
CA CYS A 2 1.24 -6.74 11.14
C CYS A 2 2.11 -6.21 10.00
N ILE A 3 1.57 -6.18 8.80
CA ILE A 3 2.26 -5.62 7.64
C ILE A 3 1.49 -4.36 7.26
N ARG A 4 2.20 -3.28 6.93
CA ARG A 4 1.59 -2.04 6.44
C ARG A 4 2.03 -1.76 5.03
N ASP A 5 1.07 -1.39 4.24
CA ASP A 5 1.20 -1.04 2.83
C ASP A 5 1.75 0.38 2.63
N SER A 6 1.47 1.27 3.56
CA SER A 6 2.01 2.63 3.59
C SER A 6 1.99 3.21 5.01
N ALA A 7 2.64 4.35 5.20
CA ALA A 7 2.63 5.10 6.46
C ALA A 7 1.57 6.21 6.50
N HIS A 8 0.65 6.28 5.54
CA HIS A 8 -0.48 7.19 5.61
C HIS A 8 -1.30 6.96 6.90
N SER A 9 -1.96 7.99 7.39
CA SER A 9 -2.65 7.99 8.69
C SER A 9 -3.74 6.92 8.80
N ASP A 10 -4.52 6.72 7.75
CA ASP A 10 -5.57 5.70 7.68
C ASP A 10 -5.03 4.25 7.69
N HIS A 11 -3.72 4.07 7.51
CA HIS A 11 -3.04 2.78 7.59
C HIS A 11 -2.25 2.60 8.88
N LEU A 12 -1.64 3.66 9.42
CA LEU A 12 -0.71 3.57 10.54
C LEU A 12 -1.30 4.04 11.88
N ASP A 13 -2.21 5.03 11.89
CA ASP A 13 -2.69 5.62 13.15
C ASP A 13 -3.39 4.63 14.07
N GLY A 14 -4.03 3.59 13.54
CA GLY A 14 -4.66 2.53 14.33
C GLY A 14 -3.69 1.70 15.18
N PHE A 15 -2.37 1.83 14.96
CA PHE A 15 -1.34 1.18 15.78
C PHE A 15 -0.95 2.00 17.01
N VAL A 16 -1.45 3.24 17.12
CA VAL A 16 -1.17 4.13 18.27
C VAL A 16 -2.47 4.45 18.99
N ASP A 17 -2.53 4.16 20.27
CA ASP A 17 -3.62 4.58 21.18
C ASP A 17 -3.05 5.39 22.34
N LYS A 18 -3.54 6.64 22.47
CA LYS A 18 -3.14 7.56 23.56
C LYS A 18 -1.62 7.70 23.72
N GLY A 19 -0.90 7.78 22.60
CA GLY A 19 0.56 7.95 22.58
C GLY A 19 1.36 6.70 22.94
N LYS A 20 0.76 5.52 22.81
CA LYS A 20 1.40 4.21 23.06
C LYS A 20 1.04 3.23 21.96
N PRO A 21 1.86 2.19 21.72
CA PRO A 21 1.50 1.11 20.81
C PRO A 21 0.18 0.45 21.23
N ALA A 22 -0.79 0.40 20.31
CA ALA A 22 -2.08 -0.25 20.53
C ALA A 22 -1.97 -1.79 20.62
N PHE A 23 -0.98 -2.37 19.96
CA PHE A 23 -0.73 -3.81 19.91
C PHE A 23 0.66 -4.12 20.44
N ALA A 24 0.80 -4.29 21.76
CA ALA A 24 2.09 -4.39 22.44
C ALA A 24 3.05 -5.49 21.91
N ASN A 25 2.52 -6.56 21.31
CA ASN A 25 3.31 -7.71 20.84
C ASN A 25 3.35 -7.79 19.30
N ALA A 26 2.88 -6.75 18.59
CA ALA A 26 2.93 -6.74 17.13
C ALA A 26 4.31 -6.30 16.63
N GLN A 27 4.79 -6.91 15.55
CA GLN A 27 5.83 -6.37 14.70
C GLN A 27 5.15 -5.77 13.47
N ILE A 28 5.55 -4.57 13.08
CA ILE A 28 4.97 -3.80 11.98
C ILE A 28 6.01 -3.73 10.87
N TYR A 29 5.70 -4.34 9.73
CA TYR A 29 6.60 -4.41 8.59
C TYR A 29 6.28 -3.27 7.63
N LEU A 30 7.32 -2.52 7.24
CA LEU A 30 7.29 -1.48 6.22
C LEU A 30 8.45 -1.70 5.26
N LEU A 31 8.30 -1.35 3.99
CA LEU A 31 9.43 -1.30 3.07
C LEU A 31 10.41 -0.17 3.45
N GLN A 32 11.69 -0.37 3.13
CA GLN A 32 12.76 0.59 3.44
C GLN A 32 12.47 1.95 2.84
N GLU A 33 12.00 2.01 1.58
CA GLU A 33 11.70 3.23 0.86
C GLU A 33 10.60 4.05 1.54
N GLU A 34 9.59 3.36 2.11
CA GLU A 34 8.52 4.02 2.87
C GLU A 34 9.07 4.67 4.13
N TYR A 35 9.87 3.92 4.88
CA TYR A 35 10.47 4.39 6.12
C TYR A 35 11.40 5.57 5.88
N ASP A 36 12.27 5.51 4.87
CA ASP A 36 13.25 6.52 4.55
C ASP A 36 12.57 7.81 4.08
N PHE A 37 11.62 7.73 3.15
CA PHE A 37 10.89 8.90 2.64
C PHE A 37 10.33 9.77 3.75
N TRP A 38 9.58 9.19 4.68
CA TRP A 38 8.94 9.95 5.76
C TRP A 38 9.93 10.52 6.77
N ARG A 39 11.16 10.00 6.82
CA ARG A 39 12.23 10.48 7.70
C ARG A 39 13.15 11.52 7.06
N GLU A 40 13.05 11.72 5.77
CA GLU A 40 13.79 12.79 5.11
C GLU A 40 13.52 14.15 5.76
N ALA A 41 14.53 15.03 5.87
CA ALA A 41 14.36 16.37 6.43
C ALA A 41 13.26 17.16 5.71
N SER A 42 13.14 16.95 4.39
CA SER A 42 12.13 17.56 3.53
C SER A 42 11.69 16.54 2.47
N PRO A 43 10.68 15.70 2.78
CA PRO A 43 10.15 14.74 1.81
C PRO A 43 9.66 15.44 0.54
N ASP A 44 10.01 14.87 -0.62
CA ASP A 44 9.69 15.49 -1.91
C ASP A 44 8.29 15.12 -2.41
N PHE A 45 7.34 16.02 -2.27
CA PHE A 45 6.00 15.93 -2.83
C PHE A 45 5.82 16.71 -4.13
N SER A 46 6.90 17.02 -4.85
CA SER A 46 6.84 17.89 -6.05
C SER A 46 5.94 17.33 -7.15
N LYS A 47 5.87 16.01 -7.30
CA LYS A 47 5.05 15.30 -8.29
C LYS A 47 3.59 15.12 -7.85
N SER A 48 3.32 15.17 -6.55
CA SER A 48 1.97 14.96 -6.01
C SER A 48 1.03 16.11 -6.36
N LYS A 49 -0.21 15.76 -6.69
CA LYS A 49 -1.31 16.70 -6.91
C LYS A 49 -2.02 17.11 -5.61
N ARG A 50 -1.57 16.60 -4.48
CA ARG A 50 -2.14 16.89 -3.16
C ARG A 50 -1.98 18.37 -2.80
N ASP A 51 -2.96 18.93 -2.07
CA ASP A 51 -2.80 20.26 -1.47
C ASP A 51 -1.60 20.24 -0.50
N LYS A 52 -0.72 21.22 -0.67
CA LYS A 52 0.55 21.30 0.09
C LYS A 52 0.35 21.78 1.54
N LYS A 53 -0.77 22.43 1.87
CA LYS A 53 -1.01 22.97 3.22
C LYS A 53 -1.06 21.90 4.33
N PRO A 54 -1.69 20.72 4.15
CA PRO A 54 -1.73 19.71 5.20
C PRO A 54 -0.46 18.83 5.27
N LEU A 55 0.50 18.98 4.34
CA LEU A 55 1.64 18.06 4.24
C LEU A 55 2.53 18.07 5.49
N SER A 56 2.85 19.24 6.04
CA SER A 56 3.69 19.33 7.25
C SER A 56 3.05 18.59 8.42
N TYR A 57 1.75 18.80 8.63
CA TYR A 57 1.01 18.12 9.68
C TYR A 57 0.99 16.60 9.50
N MET A 58 0.80 16.12 8.27
CA MET A 58 0.83 14.70 7.95
C MET A 58 2.22 14.09 8.21
N ILE A 59 3.29 14.77 7.79
CA ILE A 59 4.67 14.35 8.05
C ILE A 59 4.94 14.23 9.54
N ASP A 60 4.50 15.22 10.33
CA ASP A 60 4.68 15.23 11.78
C ASP A 60 3.94 14.06 12.46
N ILE A 61 2.71 13.74 12.01
CA ILE A 61 1.96 12.57 12.51
C ILE A 61 2.72 11.28 12.22
N VAL A 62 3.15 11.07 10.97
CA VAL A 62 3.84 9.84 10.59
C VAL A 62 5.14 9.67 11.40
N ARG A 63 5.93 10.73 11.54
CA ARG A 63 7.16 10.71 12.34
C ARG A 63 6.92 10.42 13.80
N ASN A 64 5.88 11.03 14.38
CA ASN A 64 5.47 10.76 15.74
C ASN A 64 5.05 9.29 15.93
N ASN A 65 4.30 8.74 14.98
CA ASN A 65 3.91 7.33 15.00
C ASN A 65 5.13 6.41 14.88
N PHE A 66 6.09 6.73 14.01
CA PHE A 66 7.34 5.97 13.90
C PHE A 66 8.13 6.00 15.21
N GLU A 67 8.20 7.14 15.90
CA GLU A 67 8.89 7.21 17.20
C GLU A 67 8.18 6.39 18.28
N ILE A 68 6.84 6.43 18.34
CA ILE A 68 6.06 5.62 19.30
C ILE A 68 6.21 4.12 19.00
N LEU A 69 6.27 3.74 17.72
CA LEU A 69 6.29 2.35 17.28
C LEU A 69 7.70 1.81 17.01
N LYS A 70 8.76 2.57 17.26
CA LYS A 70 10.14 2.26 16.84
C LYS A 70 10.63 0.86 17.22
N ASP A 71 10.26 0.37 18.40
CA ASP A 71 10.67 -0.95 18.89
C ASP A 71 9.86 -2.10 18.23
N GLN A 72 8.84 -1.76 17.47
CA GLN A 72 7.97 -2.71 16.77
C GLN A 72 8.12 -2.64 15.25
N LEU A 73 8.76 -1.58 14.72
CA LEU A 73 9.00 -1.46 13.29
C LEU A 73 10.06 -2.44 12.81
N VAL A 74 9.76 -3.12 11.72
CA VAL A 74 10.65 -4.03 11.03
C VAL A 74 10.75 -3.57 9.58
N ILE A 75 11.96 -3.23 9.16
CA ILE A 75 12.21 -2.87 7.77
C ILE A 75 12.22 -4.16 6.94
N ALA A 76 11.40 -4.17 5.92
CA ALA A 76 11.21 -5.29 5.02
C ALA A 76 11.77 -4.98 3.63
N GLU A 77 12.04 -6.03 2.87
CA GLU A 77 12.47 -5.95 1.47
C GLU A 77 11.36 -6.47 0.54
N ASP A 78 11.39 -6.02 -0.73
CA ASP A 78 10.51 -6.56 -1.77
C ASP A 78 10.73 -8.07 -1.92
N GLY A 79 9.64 -8.82 -2.02
CA GLY A 79 9.66 -10.29 -2.06
C GLY A 79 9.85 -10.97 -0.71
N GLN A 80 10.03 -10.22 0.39
CA GLN A 80 10.14 -10.82 1.71
C GLN A 80 8.87 -11.55 2.10
N THR A 81 9.03 -12.77 2.62
CA THR A 81 7.91 -13.58 3.10
C THR A 81 7.73 -13.47 4.62
N CYS A 82 6.48 -13.50 5.04
CA CYS A 82 6.04 -13.43 6.44
C CYS A 82 5.08 -14.58 6.75
N PHE A 83 4.74 -14.78 8.02
CA PHE A 83 3.76 -15.78 8.47
C PHE A 83 4.07 -17.20 7.94
N HIS A 84 5.31 -17.63 8.11
CA HIS A 84 5.78 -18.95 7.63
C HIS A 84 5.64 -19.12 6.10
N GLY A 85 5.82 -18.05 5.34
CA GLY A 85 5.71 -18.06 3.88
C GLY A 85 4.28 -17.87 3.33
N ALA A 86 3.29 -17.64 4.20
CA ALA A 86 1.91 -17.44 3.76
C ALA A 86 1.64 -16.05 3.17
N VAL A 87 2.48 -15.07 3.45
CA VAL A 87 2.34 -13.71 2.93
C VAL A 87 3.66 -13.24 2.33
N THR A 88 3.63 -12.74 1.11
CA THR A 88 4.77 -12.10 0.45
C THR A 88 4.49 -10.60 0.31
N ILE A 89 5.45 -9.77 0.68
CA ILE A 89 5.41 -8.32 0.50
C ILE A 89 5.83 -8.02 -0.95
N LEU A 90 5.03 -7.27 -1.68
CA LEU A 90 5.28 -6.90 -3.06
C LEU A 90 5.39 -5.37 -3.16
N ALA A 91 6.56 -4.86 -3.53
CA ALA A 91 6.72 -3.43 -3.74
C ALA A 91 5.79 -2.92 -4.86
N ALA A 92 5.02 -1.90 -4.54
CA ALA A 92 4.02 -1.30 -5.42
C ALA A 92 4.10 0.24 -5.36
N PRO A 93 5.27 0.85 -5.69
CA PRO A 93 5.53 2.26 -5.48
C PRO A 93 4.64 3.16 -6.33
N GLY A 94 4.48 4.41 -5.88
CA GLY A 94 3.80 5.49 -6.58
C GLY A 94 2.70 6.15 -5.76
N HIS A 95 1.84 5.38 -5.07
CA HIS A 95 0.90 5.93 -4.10
C HIS A 95 1.68 6.56 -2.93
N THR A 96 2.62 5.82 -2.37
CA THR A 96 3.77 6.32 -1.62
C THR A 96 5.06 5.72 -2.21
N ASP A 97 6.22 6.19 -1.76
CA ASP A 97 7.51 5.76 -2.30
C ASP A 97 7.78 4.28 -2.02
N GLY A 98 7.43 3.81 -0.85
CA GLY A 98 7.55 2.42 -0.44
C GLY A 98 6.20 1.72 -0.25
N HIS A 99 5.16 2.12 -0.99
CA HIS A 99 3.87 1.44 -0.96
C HIS A 99 4.00 -0.03 -1.35
N ALA A 100 3.23 -0.89 -0.69
CA ALA A 100 3.26 -2.34 -0.92
C ALA A 100 1.87 -2.94 -1.16
N CYS A 101 1.84 -3.99 -1.96
CA CYS A 101 0.76 -4.97 -2.02
C CYS A 101 1.16 -6.24 -1.26
N PHE A 102 0.22 -7.15 -1.04
CA PHE A 102 0.52 -8.42 -0.36
C PHE A 102 -0.07 -9.58 -1.12
N GLU A 103 0.79 -10.55 -1.46
CA GLU A 103 0.32 -11.83 -1.95
C GLU A 103 0.11 -12.77 -0.75
N ILE A 104 -1.09 -13.32 -0.63
CA ILE A 104 -1.49 -14.25 0.44
C ILE A 104 -1.68 -15.61 -0.21
N ARG A 105 -1.00 -16.63 0.30
CA ARG A 105 -1.04 -18.00 -0.23
C ARG A 105 -1.54 -18.99 0.81
N SER A 106 -2.41 -19.91 0.35
CA SER A 106 -2.86 -21.06 1.15
C SER A 106 -2.99 -22.28 0.25
N GLY A 107 -2.09 -23.22 0.39
CA GLY A 107 -1.97 -24.37 -0.52
C GLY A 107 -1.71 -23.91 -1.96
N SER A 108 -2.57 -24.28 -2.89
CA SER A 108 -2.51 -23.87 -4.31
C SER A 108 -3.24 -22.55 -4.62
N GLU A 109 -3.94 -21.97 -3.65
CA GLU A 109 -4.69 -20.74 -3.83
C GLU A 109 -3.84 -19.51 -3.52
N SER A 110 -4.01 -18.44 -4.30
CA SER A 110 -3.40 -17.13 -4.03
C SER A 110 -4.41 -16.00 -4.12
N LEU A 111 -4.14 -14.95 -3.38
CA LEU A 111 -4.94 -13.73 -3.31
C LEU A 111 -3.99 -12.54 -3.19
N ILE A 112 -4.16 -11.50 -4.00
CA ILE A 112 -3.42 -10.25 -3.86
C ILE A 112 -4.29 -9.21 -3.17
N HIS A 113 -3.81 -8.68 -2.05
CA HIS A 113 -4.35 -7.47 -1.45
C HIS A 113 -3.77 -6.27 -2.20
N LEU A 114 -4.67 -5.49 -2.84
CA LEU A 114 -4.29 -4.39 -3.74
C LEU A 114 -3.82 -3.13 -3.02
N SER A 115 -4.14 -3.04 -1.73
CA SER A 115 -3.85 -1.82 -0.95
C SER A 115 -4.34 -0.56 -1.69
N ASP A 116 -3.55 0.50 -1.72
CA ASP A 116 -3.89 1.77 -2.36
C ASP A 116 -3.46 1.89 -3.84
N VAL A 117 -3.13 0.78 -4.47
CA VAL A 117 -3.01 0.77 -5.94
C VAL A 117 -4.34 1.11 -6.60
N VAL A 118 -5.47 0.79 -5.94
CA VAL A 118 -6.83 0.99 -6.46
C VAL A 118 -7.74 1.63 -5.42
N HIS A 119 -8.27 2.82 -5.70
CA HIS A 119 -9.18 3.56 -4.84
C HIS A 119 -10.64 3.55 -5.30
N HIS A 120 -10.94 3.04 -6.48
CA HIS A 120 -12.31 3.03 -6.99
C HIS A 120 -12.55 1.87 -7.97
N HIS A 121 -13.55 1.05 -7.65
CA HIS A 121 -13.85 -0.21 -8.33
C HIS A 121 -14.29 -0.09 -9.80
N VAL A 122 -14.85 1.04 -10.22
CA VAL A 122 -15.20 1.28 -11.63
C VAL A 122 -14.11 2.10 -12.28
N LEU A 123 -13.89 3.32 -11.80
CA LEU A 123 -13.07 4.32 -12.51
C LEU A 123 -11.64 3.84 -12.76
N MET A 124 -11.01 3.18 -11.79
CA MET A 124 -9.60 2.80 -11.90
C MET A 124 -9.37 1.43 -12.54
N PHE A 125 -10.39 0.56 -12.60
CA PHE A 125 -10.29 -0.67 -13.40
C PHE A 125 -10.56 -0.40 -14.87
N GLU A 126 -11.50 0.48 -15.21
CA GLU A 126 -11.79 0.87 -16.59
C GLU A 126 -10.71 1.82 -17.16
N ASN A 127 -10.13 2.67 -16.31
CA ASN A 127 -9.13 3.68 -16.68
C ASN A 127 -7.90 3.53 -15.79
N ALA A 128 -7.08 2.52 -16.07
CA ALA A 128 -5.90 2.19 -15.27
C ALA A 128 -4.82 3.30 -15.28
N ASP A 129 -4.92 4.28 -16.17
CA ASP A 129 -4.08 5.48 -16.27
C ASP A 129 -4.57 6.65 -15.40
N TRP A 130 -5.73 6.54 -14.77
CA TRP A 130 -6.23 7.59 -13.88
C TRP A 130 -5.48 7.60 -12.54
N THR A 131 -5.34 8.77 -11.96
CA THR A 131 -4.59 9.01 -10.71
C THR A 131 -5.49 9.64 -9.67
N VAL A 132 -5.13 9.47 -8.41
CA VAL A 132 -5.73 10.19 -7.29
C VAL A 132 -4.81 11.31 -6.82
N ALA A 133 -5.37 12.35 -6.20
CA ALA A 133 -4.59 13.47 -5.72
C ALA A 133 -3.58 13.07 -4.61
N MET A 134 -3.82 11.95 -3.94
CA MET A 134 -2.98 11.43 -2.86
C MET A 134 -1.73 10.72 -3.34
N ASP A 135 -1.63 10.35 -4.62
CA ASP A 135 -0.42 9.70 -5.13
C ASP A 135 0.78 10.65 -5.00
N HIS A 136 1.90 10.14 -4.45
CA HIS A 136 3.16 10.89 -4.35
C HIS A 136 3.80 11.05 -5.72
N ASP A 137 3.86 9.95 -6.50
CA ASP A 137 4.27 9.93 -7.90
C ASP A 137 3.17 9.31 -8.76
N PRO A 138 2.27 10.13 -9.33
CA PRO A 138 1.15 9.64 -10.13
C PRO A 138 1.56 8.81 -11.35
N GLU A 139 2.69 9.14 -11.98
CA GLU A 139 3.18 8.38 -13.15
C GLU A 139 3.66 7.00 -12.75
N THR A 140 4.39 6.90 -11.64
CA THR A 140 4.82 5.61 -11.10
C THR A 140 3.63 4.80 -10.61
N ALA A 141 2.64 5.41 -9.94
CA ALA A 141 1.41 4.74 -9.50
C ALA A 141 0.64 4.11 -10.67
N VAL A 142 0.53 4.81 -11.81
CA VAL A 142 -0.07 4.28 -13.03
C VAL A 142 0.70 3.07 -13.57
N LYS A 143 2.03 3.17 -13.67
CA LYS A 143 2.87 2.06 -14.16
C LYS A 143 2.75 0.83 -13.27
N THR A 144 2.80 1.01 -11.96
CA THR A 144 2.62 -0.04 -10.96
C THR A 144 1.27 -0.72 -11.12
N ARG A 145 0.18 0.04 -11.20
CA ARG A 145 -1.18 -0.47 -11.40
C ARG A 145 -1.33 -1.27 -12.67
N GLN A 146 -0.87 -0.72 -13.80
CA GLN A 146 -0.96 -1.38 -15.11
C GLN A 146 -0.17 -2.70 -15.15
N LYS A 147 1.04 -2.72 -14.55
CA LYS A 147 1.85 -3.93 -14.40
C LYS A 147 1.08 -4.98 -13.60
N LEU A 148 0.60 -4.59 -12.41
CA LEU A 148 -0.11 -5.51 -11.50
C LEU A 148 -1.39 -6.06 -12.13
N TYR A 149 -2.18 -5.24 -12.82
CA TYR A 149 -3.38 -5.69 -13.53
C TYR A 149 -3.07 -6.71 -14.62
N LYS A 150 -2.00 -6.47 -15.39
CA LYS A 150 -1.55 -7.40 -16.43
C LYS A 150 -1.12 -8.75 -15.86
N GLU A 151 -0.35 -8.73 -14.77
CA GLU A 151 0.10 -9.94 -14.08
C GLU A 151 -1.09 -10.73 -13.54
N MET A 152 -1.98 -10.09 -12.79
CA MET A 152 -3.17 -10.72 -12.23
C MET A 152 -4.12 -11.28 -13.30
N ALA A 153 -4.32 -10.56 -14.41
CA ALA A 153 -5.16 -11.02 -15.49
C ALA A 153 -4.58 -12.26 -16.19
N ASN A 154 -3.27 -12.29 -16.41
CA ASN A 154 -2.58 -13.42 -17.03
C ASN A 154 -2.62 -14.68 -16.15
N GLU A 155 -2.40 -14.50 -14.86
CA GLU A 155 -2.35 -15.59 -13.88
C GLU A 155 -3.71 -15.97 -13.33
N LYS A 156 -4.76 -15.18 -13.65
CA LYS A 156 -6.12 -15.30 -13.09
C LYS A 156 -6.14 -15.22 -11.56
N THR A 157 -5.21 -14.46 -11.00
CA THR A 157 -5.09 -14.27 -9.57
C THR A 157 -6.27 -13.46 -9.05
N ARG A 158 -6.84 -13.89 -7.93
CA ARG A 158 -7.91 -13.15 -7.24
C ARG A 158 -7.32 -11.93 -6.54
N ALA A 159 -8.10 -10.87 -6.50
CA ALA A 159 -7.72 -9.62 -5.86
C ALA A 159 -8.70 -9.24 -4.77
N PHE A 160 -8.19 -8.56 -3.75
CA PHE A 160 -8.95 -7.98 -2.67
C PHE A 160 -8.47 -6.55 -2.42
N GLY A 161 -9.39 -5.62 -2.18
CA GLY A 161 -9.07 -4.23 -1.87
C GLY A 161 -10.10 -3.61 -0.93
N PHE A 162 -9.64 -2.87 0.09
CA PHE A 162 -10.53 -2.26 1.07
C PHE A 162 -11.24 -0.99 0.56
N HIS A 163 -10.72 -0.34 -0.48
CA HIS A 163 -11.43 0.74 -1.19
C HIS A 163 -12.47 0.25 -2.21
N LEU A 164 -12.67 -1.07 -2.28
CA LEU A 164 -13.65 -1.68 -3.16
C LEU A 164 -14.95 -1.96 -2.40
N PRO A 165 -16.14 -1.96 -3.08
CA PRO A 165 -17.40 -2.33 -2.44
C PRO A 165 -17.34 -3.73 -1.83
N TRP A 166 -18.00 -3.92 -0.71
CA TRP A 166 -18.09 -5.24 -0.09
C TRP A 166 -18.57 -6.32 -1.07
N PRO A 167 -17.89 -7.50 -1.15
CA PRO A 167 -16.80 -7.98 -0.29
C PRO A 167 -15.41 -7.50 -0.72
N GLY A 168 -15.25 -6.63 -1.70
CA GLY A 168 -13.97 -6.11 -2.20
C GLY A 168 -13.11 -7.16 -2.89
N LEU A 169 -13.67 -8.32 -3.24
CA LEU A 169 -12.99 -9.49 -3.77
C LEU A 169 -13.43 -9.75 -5.22
N GLY A 170 -12.48 -9.99 -6.10
CA GLY A 170 -12.76 -10.26 -7.51
C GLY A 170 -11.58 -10.80 -8.27
N THR A 171 -11.72 -10.85 -9.59
CA THR A 171 -10.66 -11.22 -10.54
C THR A 171 -10.52 -10.09 -11.54
N VAL A 172 -9.28 -9.70 -11.83
CA VAL A 172 -8.99 -8.73 -12.89
C VAL A 172 -9.04 -9.46 -14.24
N VAL A 173 -9.81 -8.90 -15.17
CA VAL A 173 -9.91 -9.43 -16.55
C VAL A 173 -9.64 -8.29 -17.54
N PRO A 174 -9.05 -8.60 -18.71
CA PRO A 174 -8.90 -7.59 -19.76
C PRO A 174 -10.26 -7.06 -20.23
N LEU A 175 -10.38 -5.76 -20.47
CA LEU A 175 -11.62 -5.12 -20.90
C LEU A 175 -12.16 -5.74 -22.21
N SER A 176 -11.28 -6.21 -23.08
CA SER A 176 -11.62 -6.91 -24.33
C SER A 176 -12.37 -8.23 -24.15
N LEU A 177 -12.46 -8.76 -22.93
CA LEU A 177 -13.24 -9.97 -22.62
C LEU A 177 -14.65 -9.66 -22.09
N ILE A 178 -14.96 -8.38 -21.86
CA ILE A 178 -16.26 -7.93 -21.31
C ILE A 178 -17.20 -7.44 -22.44
N LEU A 179 -16.64 -7.15 -23.62
CA LEU A 179 -17.34 -6.74 -24.84
C LEU A 179 -17.53 -7.94 -25.77
#